data_f4b7ca18a4729c47c16506ec7c556526
#
_entry.id   f4b7ca18a4729c47c16506ec7c556526
#
_cell.length_a   1.000
_cell.length_b   1.000
_cell.length_c   1.000
_cell.angle_alpha   90.00
_cell.angle_beta   90.00
_cell.angle_gamma   90.00
#
_symmetry.space_group_name_H-M   'P 1'
#
loop_
_entity.id
_entity.type
_entity.pdbx_description
1 polymer ?
#
loop_
_entity_poly.entity_id
_entity_poly.type
_entity_poly.pdbx_seq_one_letter_code
_entity_poly.pdbx_strand_id
1 'polypeptide(L)'
;MNVKNLDNRIGDILEGIHKEITGLLGFVLFTMDGFPIKSTLVHKTDNAISEQELFSAIGAGLISLAEKALKQIKLMPMNKLTIESTSGNIVVERVNQDVGIMALALPGTPLGMVRIAVKRAKDALVNLL
;
A
#
# COMPACT_ATOMS: atom_id res chain seq x y z
N MET A 1 -22.94 -2.90 8.41
CA MET A 1 -22.29 -3.55 7.25
C MET A 1 -21.59 -4.82 7.75
N ASN A 2 -21.81 -5.94 7.10
CA ASN A 2 -21.11 -7.15 7.51
C ASN A 2 -19.68 -7.18 6.93
N VAL A 3 -18.84 -8.04 7.49
CA VAL A 3 -17.41 -8.12 7.12
C VAL A 3 -17.23 -8.43 5.63
N LYS A 4 -18.07 -9.28 5.07
CA LYS A 4 -17.99 -9.68 3.67
C LYS A 4 -18.25 -8.51 2.73
N ASN A 5 -19.23 -7.65 3.02
CA ASN A 5 -19.51 -6.47 2.22
C ASN A 5 -18.37 -5.45 2.30
N LEU A 6 -17.79 -5.29 3.49
CA LEU A 6 -16.65 -4.41 3.67
C LEU A 6 -15.44 -4.89 2.86
N ASP A 7 -15.14 -6.18 2.93
CA ASP A 7 -14.04 -6.78 2.17
C ASP A 7 -14.23 -6.56 0.66
N ASN A 8 -15.44 -6.79 0.15
CA ASN A 8 -15.75 -6.60 -1.26
C ASN A 8 -15.61 -5.14 -1.68
N ARG A 9 -16.06 -4.19 -0.85
CA ARG A 9 -15.92 -2.77 -1.15
C ARG A 9 -14.48 -2.34 -1.19
N ILE A 10 -13.67 -2.80 -0.27
CA ILE A 10 -12.23 -2.53 -0.25
C ILE A 10 -11.60 -3.05 -1.54
N GLY A 11 -11.88 -4.30 -1.89
CA GLY A 11 -11.37 -4.90 -3.11
C GLY A 11 -11.76 -4.13 -4.36
N ASP A 12 -13.02 -3.74 -4.47
CA ASP A 12 -13.52 -2.98 -5.62
C ASP A 12 -12.83 -1.63 -5.76
N ILE A 13 -12.61 -0.94 -4.66
CA ILE A 13 -11.91 0.35 -4.66
C ILE A 13 -10.48 0.17 -5.17
N LEU A 14 -9.75 -0.77 -4.60
CA LEU A 14 -8.34 -0.99 -4.96
C LEU A 14 -8.20 -1.47 -6.41
N GLU A 15 -9.03 -2.40 -6.83
CA GLU A 15 -8.99 -2.92 -8.19
C GLU A 15 -9.38 -1.85 -9.21
N GLY A 16 -10.36 -1.01 -8.89
CA GLY A 16 -10.78 0.08 -9.76
C GLY A 16 -9.64 1.05 -10.04
N ILE A 17 -8.89 1.42 -9.02
CA ILE A 17 -7.74 2.32 -9.17
C ILE A 17 -6.59 1.60 -9.88
N HIS A 18 -6.34 0.34 -9.53
CA HIS A 18 -5.29 -0.47 -10.14
C HIS A 18 -5.44 -0.53 -11.67
N LYS A 19 -6.66 -0.73 -12.13
CA LYS A 19 -6.95 -0.85 -13.58
C LYS A 19 -6.66 0.43 -14.36
N GLU A 20 -6.75 1.57 -13.73
CA GLU A 20 -6.56 2.86 -14.39
C GLU A 20 -5.10 3.21 -14.63
N ILE A 21 -4.17 2.51 -14.00
CA ILE A 21 -2.76 2.88 -14.04
C ILE A 21 -1.95 1.74 -14.65
N THR A 22 -1.51 1.97 -15.90
CA THR A 22 -0.64 1.03 -16.59
C THR A 22 0.70 0.97 -15.85
N GLY A 23 1.17 -0.25 -15.60
CA GLY A 23 2.45 -0.46 -14.92
C GLY A 23 2.33 -0.63 -13.41
N LEU A 24 1.15 -0.42 -12.83
CA LEU A 24 0.95 -0.70 -11.43
C LEU A 24 0.88 -2.22 -11.24
N LEU A 25 1.75 -2.77 -10.41
CA LEU A 25 1.73 -4.19 -10.06
C LEU A 25 0.61 -4.51 -9.08
N GLY A 26 0.23 -3.55 -8.27
CA GLY A 26 -0.89 -3.67 -7.37
C GLY A 26 -0.70 -2.94 -6.07
N PHE A 27 -1.73 -3.08 -5.22
CA PHE A 27 -1.76 -2.56 -3.86
C PHE A 27 -1.66 -3.70 -2.87
N VAL A 28 -1.07 -3.42 -1.72
CA VAL A 28 -1.15 -4.27 -0.53
C VAL A 28 -1.65 -3.39 0.61
N LEU A 29 -2.81 -3.72 1.13
CA LEU A 29 -3.40 -3.06 2.30
C LEU A 29 -3.14 -3.96 3.50
N PHE A 30 -2.59 -3.40 4.57
CA PHE A 30 -2.11 -4.19 5.70
C PHE A 30 -2.35 -3.49 7.04
N THR A 31 -2.37 -4.28 8.13
CA THR A 31 -2.41 -3.72 9.47
C THR A 31 -1.01 -3.31 9.91
N MET A 32 -0.93 -2.37 10.84
CA MET A 32 0.38 -1.96 11.37
C MET A 32 1.05 -3.06 12.20
N ASP A 33 0.31 -4.13 12.51
CA ASP A 33 0.89 -5.35 13.10
C ASP A 33 1.53 -6.27 12.05
N GLY A 34 1.42 -5.93 10.76
CA GLY A 34 2.08 -6.66 9.70
C GLY A 34 1.24 -7.74 9.03
N PHE A 35 -0.09 -7.71 9.18
CA PHE A 35 -0.97 -8.71 8.59
C PHE A 35 -1.72 -8.15 7.38
N PRO A 36 -1.95 -8.97 6.33
CA PRO A 36 -2.66 -8.51 5.15
C PRO A 36 -4.15 -8.29 5.42
N ILE A 37 -4.70 -7.23 4.80
CA ILE A 37 -6.13 -6.97 4.76
C ILE A 37 -6.66 -7.30 3.37
N LYS A 38 -6.02 -6.76 2.33
CA LYS A 38 -6.43 -6.96 0.95
C LYS A 38 -5.25 -6.69 0.03
N SER A 39 -5.18 -7.41 -1.08
CA SER A 39 -4.14 -7.19 -2.09
C SER A 39 -4.71 -7.30 -3.48
N THR A 40 -4.24 -6.42 -4.37
CA THR A 40 -4.50 -6.54 -5.80
C THR A 40 -3.21 -6.89 -6.56
N LEU A 41 -2.18 -7.29 -5.81
CA LEU A 41 -0.88 -7.59 -6.40
C LEU A 41 -0.99 -8.71 -7.43
N VAL A 42 -0.43 -8.46 -8.63
CA VAL A 42 -0.40 -9.46 -9.69
C VAL A 42 0.76 -10.42 -9.42
N HIS A 43 0.42 -11.69 -9.24
CA HIS A 43 1.39 -12.72 -8.90
C HIS A 43 1.90 -13.43 -10.12
N LYS A 44 3.20 -13.72 -10.11
CA LYS A 44 3.84 -14.54 -11.13
C LYS A 44 4.42 -15.81 -10.54
N THR A 45 4.17 -16.06 -9.26
CA THR A 45 4.67 -17.23 -8.54
C THR A 45 3.50 -18.00 -7.95
N ASP A 46 3.73 -19.27 -7.61
CA ASP A 46 2.74 -20.12 -6.98
C ASP A 46 2.51 -19.79 -5.50
N ASN A 47 3.24 -18.80 -4.97
CA ASN A 47 3.21 -18.41 -3.56
C ASN A 47 2.51 -17.06 -3.33
N ALA A 48 1.37 -16.85 -3.97
CA ALA A 48 0.61 -15.59 -3.90
C ALA A 48 0.33 -15.15 -2.45
N ILE A 49 -0.07 -16.08 -1.59
CA ILE A 49 -0.39 -15.79 -0.19
C ILE A 49 0.87 -15.37 0.56
N SER A 50 2.00 -16.06 0.31
CA SER A 50 3.27 -15.72 0.94
C SER A 50 3.75 -14.33 0.56
N GLU A 51 3.56 -13.91 -0.69
CA GLU A 51 3.94 -12.57 -1.12
C GLU A 51 3.11 -11.51 -0.42
N GLN A 52 1.80 -11.70 -0.33
CA GLN A 52 0.91 -10.78 0.36
C GLN A 52 1.28 -10.64 1.84
N GLU A 53 1.55 -11.75 2.51
CA GLU A 53 1.97 -11.75 3.91
C GLU A 53 3.32 -11.07 4.08
N LEU A 54 4.27 -11.37 3.19
CA LEU A 54 5.60 -10.79 3.23
C LEU A 54 5.55 -9.27 3.06
N PHE A 55 4.83 -8.79 2.05
CA PHE A 55 4.75 -7.34 1.80
C PHE A 55 3.97 -6.62 2.88
N SER A 56 3.00 -7.27 3.52
CA SER A 56 2.31 -6.69 4.67
C SER A 56 3.25 -6.47 5.85
N ALA A 57 4.09 -7.45 6.14
CA ALA A 57 5.08 -7.33 7.20
C ALA A 57 6.14 -6.28 6.85
N ILE A 58 6.62 -6.27 5.61
CA ILE A 58 7.60 -5.29 5.15
C ILE A 58 7.02 -3.88 5.22
N GLY A 59 5.80 -3.69 4.73
CA GLY A 59 5.14 -2.38 4.74
C GLY A 59 5.00 -1.81 6.13
N ALA A 60 4.53 -2.61 7.08
CA ALA A 60 4.41 -2.20 8.47
C ALA A 60 5.78 -1.83 9.05
N GLY A 61 6.79 -2.65 8.78
CA GLY A 61 8.16 -2.38 9.23
C GLY A 61 8.76 -1.12 8.64
N LEU A 62 8.53 -0.88 7.36
CA LEU A 62 9.02 0.33 6.67
C LEU A 62 8.42 1.59 7.27
N ILE A 63 7.09 1.61 7.47
CA ILE A 63 6.42 2.75 8.09
C ILE A 63 6.98 2.99 9.50
N SER A 64 7.05 1.93 10.29
CA SER A 64 7.53 2.04 11.67
C SER A 64 8.96 2.57 11.75
N LEU A 65 9.84 2.07 10.91
CA LEU A 65 11.24 2.48 10.90
C LEU A 65 11.39 3.91 10.40
N ALA A 66 10.68 4.27 9.34
CA ALA A 66 10.72 5.63 8.79
C ALA A 66 10.19 6.66 9.79
N GLU A 67 9.07 6.34 10.46
CA GLU A 67 8.51 7.22 11.49
C GLU A 67 9.45 7.36 12.68
N LYS A 68 10.12 6.29 13.06
CA LYS A 68 11.10 6.33 14.15
C LYS A 68 12.24 7.30 13.81
N ALA A 69 12.71 7.27 12.57
CA ALA A 69 13.75 8.19 12.11
C ALA A 69 13.27 9.64 12.16
N LEU A 70 12.06 9.91 11.65
CA LEU A 70 11.50 11.25 11.66
C LEU A 70 11.25 11.76 13.07
N LYS A 71 10.78 10.89 13.95
CA LYS A 71 10.52 11.23 15.33
C LYS A 71 11.82 11.63 16.06
N GLN A 72 12.91 10.96 15.75
CA GLN A 72 14.20 11.20 16.37
C GLN A 72 14.70 12.63 16.14
N ILE A 73 14.37 13.23 15.01
CA ILE A 73 14.79 14.59 14.64
C ILE A 73 13.60 15.56 14.59
N LYS A 74 12.47 15.19 15.20
CA LYS A 74 11.27 16.04 15.34
C LYS A 74 10.67 16.47 14.01
N LEU A 75 10.62 15.56 13.03
CA LEU A 75 10.05 15.83 11.71
C LEU A 75 8.74 15.07 11.44
N MET A 76 8.10 14.52 12.48
CA MET A 76 6.78 13.93 12.32
C MET A 76 5.71 15.02 12.03
N PRO A 77 4.60 14.67 11.36
CA PRO A 77 4.26 13.33 10.87
C PRO A 77 4.88 12.99 9.51
N MET A 78 4.90 11.69 9.19
CA MET A 78 5.33 11.22 7.89
C MET A 78 4.17 11.27 6.90
N ASN A 79 4.40 11.84 5.72
CA ASN A 79 3.39 11.85 4.66
C ASN A 79 3.42 10.58 3.83
N LYS A 80 4.60 10.20 3.36
CA LYS A 80 4.77 9.00 2.53
C LYS A 80 6.23 8.56 2.55
N LEU A 81 6.44 7.30 2.21
CA LEU A 81 7.77 6.74 1.98
C LEU A 81 7.81 6.22 0.54
N THR A 82 8.82 6.63 -0.20
CA THR A 82 9.02 6.22 -1.59
C THR A 82 10.36 5.51 -1.71
N ILE A 83 10.34 4.35 -2.37
CA ILE A 83 11.55 3.61 -2.70
C ILE A 83 11.63 3.52 -4.21
N GLU A 84 12.69 4.08 -4.77
CA GLU A 84 12.96 4.03 -6.22
C GLU A 84 14.07 3.05 -6.50
N SER A 85 13.86 2.21 -7.51
CA SER A 85 14.90 1.33 -8.01
C SER A 85 14.88 1.32 -9.53
N THR A 86 15.93 0.77 -10.13
CA THR A 86 15.99 0.62 -11.58
C THR A 86 14.87 -0.30 -12.10
N SER A 87 14.43 -1.25 -11.28
CA SER A 87 13.48 -2.29 -11.69
C SER A 87 12.07 -2.08 -11.16
N GLY A 88 11.77 -0.92 -10.59
CA GLY A 88 10.42 -0.61 -10.10
C GLY A 88 10.44 0.34 -8.92
N ASN A 89 9.25 0.68 -8.46
CA ASN A 89 9.07 1.65 -7.37
C ASN A 89 8.06 1.13 -6.35
N ILE A 90 8.23 1.57 -5.11
CA ILE A 90 7.30 1.28 -4.02
C ILE A 90 6.93 2.59 -3.34
N VAL A 91 5.65 2.81 -3.10
CA VAL A 91 5.15 3.95 -2.31
C VAL A 91 4.36 3.38 -1.15
N VAL A 92 4.66 3.82 0.06
CA VAL A 92 4.03 3.33 1.28
C VAL A 92 3.51 4.52 2.09
N GLU A 93 2.27 4.41 2.60
CA GLU A 93 1.66 5.43 3.46
C GLU A 93 0.79 4.77 4.51
N ARG A 94 0.55 5.50 5.61
CA ARG A 94 -0.53 5.12 6.53
C ARG A 94 -1.87 5.55 5.94
N VAL A 95 -2.87 4.68 6.07
CA VAL A 95 -4.26 5.07 5.84
C VAL A 95 -4.82 5.71 7.10
N ASN A 96 -4.54 5.09 8.24
CA ASN A 96 -4.88 5.62 9.56
C ASN A 96 -3.87 5.07 10.59
N GLN A 97 -4.19 5.17 11.87
CA GLN A 97 -3.29 4.73 12.93
C GLN A 97 -2.99 3.22 12.86
N ASP A 98 -3.93 2.42 12.40
CA ASP A 98 -3.85 0.96 12.44
C ASP A 98 -3.59 0.29 11.10
N VAL A 99 -3.68 1.04 10.01
CA VAL A 99 -3.65 0.49 8.65
C VAL A 99 -2.70 1.26 7.75
N GLY A 100 -1.92 0.52 6.97
CA GLY A 100 -1.05 1.07 5.95
C GLY A 100 -1.38 0.54 4.57
N ILE A 101 -0.90 1.23 3.55
CA ILE A 101 -1.08 0.85 2.15
C ILE A 101 0.25 0.97 1.41
N MET A 102 0.50 0.00 0.56
CA MET A 102 1.69 -0.05 -0.30
C MET A 102 1.23 -0.19 -1.75
N ALA A 103 1.86 0.57 -2.64
CA ALA A 103 1.70 0.40 -4.09
C ALA A 103 3.05 0.01 -4.67
N LEU A 104 3.03 -1.01 -5.54
CA LEU A 104 4.22 -1.49 -6.25
C LEU A 104 4.02 -1.24 -7.74
N ALA A 105 5.06 -0.74 -8.41
CA ALA A 105 4.97 -0.35 -9.81
C ALA A 105 6.18 -0.82 -10.61
N LEU A 106 5.94 -1.13 -11.89
CA LEU A 106 6.99 -1.49 -12.85
C LEU A 106 7.86 -0.27 -13.18
N PRO A 107 9.10 -0.48 -13.66
CA PRO A 107 9.92 0.63 -14.13
C PRO A 107 9.24 1.33 -15.30
N GLY A 108 9.42 2.64 -15.39
CA GLY A 108 8.76 3.44 -16.41
C GLY A 108 7.38 3.96 -16.03
N THR A 109 6.78 3.46 -14.96
CA THR A 109 5.55 4.04 -14.43
C THR A 109 5.91 5.37 -13.74
N PRO A 110 5.31 6.49 -14.16
CA PRO A 110 5.63 7.77 -13.52
C PRO A 110 5.34 7.74 -12.03
N LEU A 111 6.32 8.09 -11.22
CA LEU A 111 6.19 8.04 -9.77
C LEU A 111 5.05 8.91 -9.25
N GLY A 112 4.83 10.06 -9.90
CA GLY A 112 3.70 10.93 -9.56
C GLY A 112 2.34 10.24 -9.71
N MET A 113 2.20 9.36 -10.71
CA MET A 113 0.96 8.60 -10.90
C MET A 113 0.78 7.56 -9.81
N VAL A 114 1.86 6.92 -9.38
CA VAL A 114 1.81 5.94 -8.27
C VAL A 114 1.40 6.64 -6.97
N ARG A 115 1.95 7.82 -6.71
CA ARG A 115 1.60 8.64 -5.54
C ARG A 115 0.14 9.05 -5.56
N ILE A 116 -0.37 9.47 -6.73
CA ILE A 116 -1.79 9.83 -6.90
C ILE A 116 -2.68 8.61 -6.66
N ALA A 117 -2.27 7.44 -7.16
CA ALA A 117 -3.02 6.20 -6.95
C ALA A 117 -3.16 5.88 -5.46
N VAL A 118 -2.06 5.98 -4.72
CA VAL A 118 -2.06 5.73 -3.26
C VAL A 118 -2.95 6.75 -2.56
N LYS A 119 -2.86 8.03 -2.92
CA LYS A 119 -3.71 9.07 -2.34
C LYS A 119 -5.18 8.81 -2.58
N ARG A 120 -5.55 8.45 -3.82
CA ARG A 120 -6.95 8.12 -4.16
C ARG A 120 -7.45 6.92 -3.36
N ALA A 121 -6.65 5.87 -3.26
CA ALA A 121 -7.00 4.69 -2.48
C ALA A 121 -7.18 5.05 -1.01
N LYS A 122 -6.24 5.79 -0.45
CA LYS A 122 -6.28 6.22 0.95
C LYS A 122 -7.52 7.05 1.23
N ASP A 123 -7.81 8.04 0.39
CA ASP A 123 -8.97 8.92 0.58
C ASP A 123 -10.29 8.14 0.51
N ALA A 124 -10.37 7.14 -0.37
CA ALA A 124 -11.55 6.29 -0.50
C ALA A 124 -11.71 5.30 0.65
N LEU A 125 -10.61 4.85 1.24
CA LEU A 125 -10.62 3.82 2.28
C LEU A 125 -10.71 4.36 3.70
N VAL A 126 -10.26 5.59 3.94
CA VAL A 126 -10.14 6.11 5.30
C VAL A 126 -11.47 6.09 6.07
N ASN A 127 -12.57 6.29 5.37
CA ASN A 127 -13.90 6.26 5.99
C ASN A 127 -14.46 4.85 6.18
N LEU A 128 -13.84 3.84 5.60
CA LEU A 128 -14.25 2.44 5.74
C LEU A 128 -13.46 1.70 6.81
N LEU A 129 -12.34 2.25 7.20
CA LEU A 129 -11.39 1.63 8.14
C LEU A 129 -11.25 2.47 9.44
#